data_8a5a3cbd1e576988ec02f74d66ed570d
#
_entry.id   8a5a3cbd1e576988ec02f74d66ed570d
#
_cell.length_a   1.000
_cell.length_b   1.000
_cell.length_c   1.000
_cell.angle_alpha   90.00
_cell.angle_beta   90.00
_cell.angle_gamma   90.00
#
_symmetry.space_group_name_H-M   'P 1'
#
loop_
_entity.id
_entity.type
_entity.pdbx_description
1 polymer ?
#
loop_
_entity_poly.entity_id
_entity_poly.type
_entity_poly.pdbx_seq_one_letter_code
_entity_poly.pdbx_strand_id
1 'polypeptide(L)'
;EPSEAMIETMYEAIPYDSYDRVIAVGGGAIMDLCKLLGCKRPTSVHELYFKREPVVHEKEVIAIPTTCGTGSEVTNISVAIVKDEKDGKLTGGDTKLGLVSDDIIPNKVCLVPDLLKTLPYKPFAASAIDALIHATESFLSPHRKTVTSEMFSVKAMEMILEGFRRIALEGPDARMDYLGEFVHASLFAGIAFLKAGCATVHGMSFPLGGTYHVPHGESNYALFGKILEMYDEYEPAGELGKFKEIVARCLGCTKEDALRTLNVTLEKVLHLK
;
A
#
# COMPACT_ATOMS: atom_id res chain seq x y z
N GLU A 1 1.49 11.25 4.35
CA GLU A 1 0.38 11.35 3.37
C GLU A 1 0.18 12.80 2.95
N PRO A 2 -0.23 13.06 1.69
CA PRO A 2 -0.55 14.42 1.26
C PRO A 2 -1.76 14.98 2.02
N SER A 3 -1.73 16.29 2.27
CA SER A 3 -2.92 17.01 2.74
C SER A 3 -3.60 17.76 1.59
N GLU A 4 -4.86 18.10 1.77
CA GLU A 4 -5.63 18.96 0.86
C GLU A 4 -4.84 20.23 0.50
N ALA A 5 -4.31 20.92 1.52
CA ALA A 5 -3.49 22.13 1.33
C ALA A 5 -2.20 21.88 0.51
N MET A 6 -1.54 20.71 0.69
CA MET A 6 -0.37 20.35 -0.12
C MET A 6 -0.74 20.11 -1.59
N ILE A 7 -1.90 19.51 -1.85
CA ILE A 7 -2.40 19.30 -3.22
C ILE A 7 -2.70 20.65 -3.87
N GLU A 8 -3.37 21.54 -3.17
CA GLU A 8 -3.66 22.90 -3.66
C GLU A 8 -2.37 23.68 -3.95
N THR A 9 -1.43 23.68 -3.03
CA THR A 9 -0.11 24.30 -3.24
C THR A 9 0.63 23.73 -4.45
N MET A 10 0.57 22.41 -4.65
CA MET A 10 1.15 21.76 -5.84
C MET A 10 0.45 22.24 -7.12
N TYR A 11 -0.87 22.37 -7.09
CA TYR A 11 -1.62 22.86 -8.24
C TYR A 11 -1.31 24.31 -8.59
N GLU A 12 -1.10 25.17 -7.61
CA GLU A 12 -0.67 26.57 -7.80
C GLU A 12 0.76 26.65 -8.34
N ALA A 13 1.68 25.83 -7.79
CA ALA A 13 3.09 25.86 -8.17
C ALA A 13 3.36 25.29 -9.58
N ILE A 14 2.50 24.41 -10.07
CA ILE A 14 2.66 23.72 -11.37
C ILE A 14 1.46 24.06 -12.27
N PRO A 15 1.53 25.09 -13.11
CA PRO A 15 0.45 25.47 -14.00
C PRO A 15 0.06 24.32 -14.94
N TYR A 16 -1.25 24.09 -15.11
CA TYR A 16 -1.76 22.94 -15.85
C TYR A 16 -1.23 22.84 -17.29
N ASP A 17 -1.12 23.96 -17.99
CA ASP A 17 -0.66 24.01 -19.39
C ASP A 17 0.88 24.03 -19.53
N SER A 18 1.62 23.94 -18.42
CA SER A 18 3.09 23.99 -18.44
C SER A 18 3.77 22.65 -18.71
N TYR A 19 3.02 21.54 -18.80
CA TYR A 19 3.56 20.19 -19.00
C TYR A 19 2.58 19.29 -19.76
N ASP A 20 3.13 18.32 -20.51
CA ASP A 20 2.35 17.33 -21.27
C ASP A 20 2.41 15.94 -20.63
N ARG A 21 3.36 15.71 -19.73
CA ARG A 21 3.63 14.43 -19.09
C ARG A 21 4.10 14.60 -17.67
N VAL A 22 3.75 13.65 -16.80
CA VAL A 22 4.19 13.58 -15.41
C VAL A 22 5.12 12.37 -15.24
N ILE A 23 6.30 12.58 -14.69
CA ILE A 23 7.20 11.50 -14.27
C ILE A 23 7.26 11.55 -12.75
N ALA A 24 6.59 10.59 -12.11
CA ALA A 24 6.48 10.47 -10.66
C ALA A 24 7.63 9.62 -10.12
N VAL A 25 8.61 10.23 -9.46
CA VAL A 25 9.73 9.51 -8.82
C VAL A 25 9.62 9.71 -7.32
N GLY A 26 9.26 8.66 -6.56
CA GLY A 26 9.08 8.79 -5.11
C GLY A 26 8.34 7.62 -4.48
N GLY A 27 7.98 7.78 -3.21
CA GLY A 27 7.11 6.86 -2.48
C GLY A 27 5.62 7.13 -2.73
N GLY A 28 4.75 6.44 -1.99
CA GLY A 28 3.30 6.49 -2.17
C GLY A 28 2.70 7.90 -2.19
N ALA A 29 3.13 8.79 -1.28
CA ALA A 29 2.64 10.17 -1.24
C ALA A 29 2.95 10.94 -2.54
N ILE A 30 4.14 10.77 -3.10
CA ILE A 30 4.51 11.39 -4.39
C ILE A 30 3.72 10.77 -5.53
N MET A 31 3.54 9.44 -5.52
CA MET A 31 2.71 8.77 -6.51
C MET A 31 1.29 9.32 -6.50
N ASP A 32 0.67 9.43 -5.32
CA ASP A 32 -0.69 9.92 -5.15
C ASP A 32 -0.86 11.37 -5.62
N LEU A 33 0.10 12.24 -5.32
CA LEU A 33 0.12 13.62 -5.84
C LEU A 33 0.27 13.66 -7.38
N CYS A 34 1.19 12.87 -7.92
CA CYS A 34 1.47 12.86 -9.36
C CYS A 34 0.32 12.26 -10.19
N LYS A 35 -0.43 11.31 -9.65
CA LYS A 35 -1.67 10.81 -10.28
C LYS A 35 -2.66 11.96 -10.52
N LEU A 36 -2.82 12.85 -9.54
CA LEU A 36 -3.71 14.00 -9.65
C LEU A 36 -3.21 15.03 -10.69
N LEU A 37 -1.89 15.15 -10.87
CA LEU A 37 -1.32 15.98 -11.94
C LEU A 37 -1.65 15.45 -13.34
N GLY A 38 -1.87 14.14 -13.48
CA GLY A 38 -2.31 13.51 -14.74
C GLY A 38 -3.76 13.80 -15.11
N CYS A 39 -4.54 14.33 -14.17
CA CYS A 39 -5.97 14.57 -14.36
C CYS A 39 -6.29 16.03 -14.63
N LYS A 40 -7.47 16.27 -15.22
CA LYS A 40 -8.05 17.61 -15.32
C LYS A 40 -8.12 18.25 -13.93
N ARG A 41 -7.81 19.53 -13.83
CA ARG A 41 -7.87 20.25 -12.56
C ARG A 41 -9.31 20.28 -12.03
N PRO A 42 -9.54 19.88 -10.77
CA PRO A 42 -10.84 20.05 -10.13
C PRO A 42 -11.09 21.54 -9.80
N THR A 43 -12.33 21.89 -9.54
CA THR A 43 -12.66 23.23 -9.00
C THR A 43 -12.25 23.33 -7.54
N SER A 44 -12.24 22.22 -6.81
CA SER A 44 -11.80 22.09 -5.43
C SER A 44 -11.27 20.69 -5.14
N VAL A 45 -10.15 20.61 -4.43
CA VAL A 45 -9.62 19.33 -3.94
C VAL A 45 -10.60 18.66 -2.98
N HIS A 46 -11.27 19.46 -2.14
CA HIS A 46 -12.29 18.96 -1.22
C HIS A 46 -13.43 18.25 -1.97
N GLU A 47 -14.03 18.91 -2.96
CA GLU A 47 -15.12 18.35 -3.76
C GLU A 47 -14.69 17.08 -4.52
N LEU A 48 -13.44 17.05 -5.00
CA LEU A 48 -12.87 15.88 -5.66
C LEU A 48 -12.83 14.66 -4.73
N TYR A 49 -12.30 14.81 -3.50
CA TYR A 49 -12.20 13.71 -2.54
C TYR A 49 -13.55 13.28 -1.96
N PHE A 50 -14.51 14.19 -1.87
CA PHE A 50 -15.90 13.87 -1.53
C PHE A 50 -16.73 13.36 -2.72
N LYS A 51 -16.07 13.12 -3.89
CA LYS A 51 -16.68 12.56 -5.12
C LYS A 51 -17.83 13.37 -5.69
N ARG A 52 -17.76 14.68 -5.54
CA ARG A 52 -18.73 15.62 -6.12
C ARG A 52 -18.29 16.15 -7.48
N GLU A 53 -17.05 15.88 -7.86
CA GLU A 53 -16.49 16.17 -9.18
C GLU A 53 -15.96 14.89 -9.84
N PRO A 54 -16.10 14.76 -11.18
CA PRO A 54 -15.54 13.63 -11.90
C PRO A 54 -14.02 13.75 -12.00
N VAL A 55 -13.33 12.61 -11.90
CA VAL A 55 -11.93 12.50 -12.28
C VAL A 55 -11.86 12.27 -13.79
N VAL A 56 -11.00 13.00 -14.49
CA VAL A 56 -10.80 12.86 -15.94
C VAL A 56 -9.31 12.81 -16.22
N HIS A 57 -8.83 11.68 -16.74
CA HIS A 57 -7.44 11.52 -17.14
C HIS A 57 -7.14 12.29 -18.43
N GLU A 58 -6.09 13.11 -18.45
CA GLU A 58 -5.75 13.92 -19.62
C GLU A 58 -4.26 13.87 -19.99
N LYS A 59 -3.37 13.57 -19.05
CA LYS A 59 -1.90 13.60 -19.28
C LYS A 59 -1.24 12.30 -18.89
N GLU A 60 -0.27 11.88 -19.66
CA GLU A 60 0.48 10.65 -19.38
C GLU A 60 1.21 10.73 -18.02
N VAL A 61 1.00 9.72 -17.18
CA VAL A 61 1.71 9.54 -15.90
C VAL A 61 2.61 8.32 -16.00
N ILE A 62 3.91 8.51 -15.73
CA ILE A 62 4.91 7.44 -15.63
C ILE A 62 5.35 7.36 -14.18
N ALA A 63 5.10 6.23 -13.52
CA ALA A 63 5.40 6.01 -12.12
C ALA A 63 6.72 5.25 -11.93
N ILE A 64 7.59 5.77 -11.06
CA ILE A 64 8.91 5.18 -10.72
C ILE A 64 9.00 5.13 -9.19
N PRO A 65 8.58 4.02 -8.54
CA PRO A 65 8.57 3.93 -7.08
C PRO A 65 9.97 3.87 -6.48
N THR A 66 10.16 4.55 -5.34
CA THR A 66 11.38 4.50 -4.53
C THR A 66 11.14 3.83 -3.17
N THR A 67 9.97 3.23 -2.99
CA THR A 67 9.58 2.39 -1.85
C THR A 67 8.97 1.10 -2.35
N CYS A 68 8.84 0.09 -1.49
CA CYS A 68 8.32 -1.23 -1.85
C CYS A 68 7.10 -1.60 -0.98
N GLY A 69 6.08 -0.76 -0.95
CA GLY A 69 4.95 -0.96 -0.04
C GLY A 69 3.59 -0.73 -0.64
N THR A 70 3.33 0.49 -1.05
CA THR A 70 1.97 0.96 -1.35
C THR A 70 1.37 0.38 -2.64
N GLY A 71 2.22 -0.02 -3.61
CA GLY A 71 1.75 -0.40 -4.95
C GLY A 71 1.02 0.75 -5.68
N SER A 72 1.21 2.01 -5.22
CA SER A 72 0.47 3.16 -5.77
C SER A 72 0.76 3.38 -7.24
N GLU A 73 1.88 2.89 -7.75
CA GLU A 73 2.26 2.95 -9.16
C GLU A 73 1.31 2.19 -10.10
N VAL A 74 0.49 1.28 -9.58
CA VAL A 74 -0.48 0.49 -10.37
C VAL A 74 -1.90 0.54 -9.83
N THR A 75 -2.18 1.35 -8.82
CA THR A 75 -3.51 1.38 -8.19
C THR A 75 -4.33 2.60 -8.60
N ASN A 76 -5.64 2.44 -8.50
CA ASN A 76 -6.65 3.45 -8.81
C ASN A 76 -7.07 4.29 -7.58
N ILE A 77 -6.19 4.39 -6.59
CA ILE A 77 -6.48 5.13 -5.37
C ILE A 77 -5.42 6.21 -5.13
N SER A 78 -5.84 7.39 -4.72
CA SER A 78 -5.01 8.46 -4.17
C SER A 78 -5.52 8.80 -2.78
N VAL A 79 -4.66 8.76 -1.77
CA VAL A 79 -5.05 8.98 -0.38
C VAL A 79 -4.57 10.35 0.07
N ALA A 80 -5.47 11.11 0.70
CA ALA A 80 -5.12 12.41 1.29
C ALA A 80 -5.81 12.64 2.64
N ILE A 81 -5.22 13.52 3.42
CA ILE A 81 -5.85 14.12 4.60
C ILE A 81 -6.60 15.37 4.13
N VAL A 82 -7.90 15.35 4.26
CA VAL A 82 -8.80 16.44 3.85
C VAL A 82 -9.57 16.94 5.05
N LYS A 83 -10.16 18.16 4.92
CA LYS A 83 -11.05 18.68 5.96
C LYS A 83 -12.26 17.76 6.12
N ASP A 84 -12.57 17.42 7.37
CA ASP A 84 -13.70 16.53 7.67
C ASP A 84 -15.03 17.28 7.51
N GLU A 85 -16.01 16.58 6.94
CA GLU A 85 -17.34 17.10 6.68
C GLU A 85 -18.41 16.13 7.14
N LYS A 86 -19.43 16.66 7.81
CA LYS A 86 -20.62 15.91 8.18
C LYS A 86 -21.88 16.70 7.79
N ASP A 87 -22.78 16.05 7.08
CA ASP A 87 -24.05 16.64 6.60
C ASP A 87 -23.85 17.97 5.82
N GLY A 88 -22.80 18.03 4.98
CA GLY A 88 -22.49 19.22 4.19
C GLY A 88 -21.84 20.37 4.96
N LYS A 89 -21.36 20.14 6.18
CA LYS A 89 -20.71 21.16 7.01
C LYS A 89 -19.36 20.67 7.52
N LEU A 90 -18.34 21.53 7.40
CA LEU A 90 -17.02 21.24 7.96
C LEU A 90 -17.11 21.08 9.48
N THR A 91 -16.54 20.00 9.99
CA THR A 91 -16.51 19.69 11.44
C THR A 91 -15.41 20.44 12.19
N GLY A 92 -14.45 21.02 11.46
CA GLY A 92 -13.25 21.64 12.02
C GLY A 92 -12.10 20.66 12.27
N GLY A 93 -12.31 19.35 12.05
CA GLY A 93 -11.29 18.29 12.09
C GLY A 93 -10.75 17.97 10.70
N ASP A 94 -9.85 16.99 10.66
CA ASP A 94 -9.31 16.40 9.45
C ASP A 94 -9.70 14.92 9.39
N THR A 95 -9.89 14.40 8.18
CA THR A 95 -10.17 12.99 7.92
C THR A 95 -9.30 12.46 6.80
N LYS A 96 -9.03 11.15 6.80
CA LYS A 96 -8.27 10.47 5.75
C LYS A 96 -9.25 9.86 4.75
N LEU A 97 -9.18 10.30 3.50
CA LEU A 97 -10.01 9.79 2.41
C LEU A 97 -9.18 9.22 1.27
N GLY A 98 -9.74 8.20 0.63
CA GLY A 98 -9.24 7.64 -0.63
C GLY A 98 -10.11 8.09 -1.79
N LEU A 99 -9.54 8.84 -2.73
CA LEU A 99 -10.11 9.06 -4.05
C LEU A 99 -9.89 7.81 -4.88
N VAL A 100 -10.96 7.14 -5.28
CA VAL A 100 -10.90 5.91 -6.08
C VAL A 100 -11.50 6.18 -7.45
N SER A 101 -10.68 6.06 -8.50
CA SER A 101 -11.08 6.18 -9.90
C SER A 101 -10.08 5.46 -10.80
N ASP A 102 -10.54 4.74 -11.79
CA ASP A 102 -9.64 4.11 -12.78
C ASP A 102 -8.90 5.15 -13.63
N ASP A 103 -9.41 6.39 -13.70
CA ASP A 103 -8.78 7.51 -14.39
C ASP A 103 -7.49 8.04 -13.72
N ILE A 104 -7.17 7.62 -12.49
CA ILE A 104 -5.90 7.98 -11.85
C ILE A 104 -4.82 6.90 -11.93
N ILE A 105 -5.11 5.78 -12.59
CA ILE A 105 -4.08 4.72 -12.77
C ILE A 105 -2.96 5.28 -13.66
N PRO A 106 -1.69 5.19 -13.23
CA PRO A 106 -0.56 5.58 -14.09
C PRO A 106 -0.54 4.80 -15.41
N ASN A 107 -0.16 5.48 -16.50
CA ASN A 107 -0.10 4.86 -17.83
C ASN A 107 1.07 3.88 -17.97
N LYS A 108 2.17 4.15 -17.25
CA LYS A 108 3.38 3.33 -17.29
C LYS A 108 4.02 3.24 -15.93
N VAL A 109 4.65 2.10 -15.67
CA VAL A 109 5.47 1.87 -14.48
C VAL A 109 6.89 1.50 -14.91
N CYS A 110 7.88 2.08 -14.25
CA CYS A 110 9.27 1.71 -14.41
C CYS A 110 9.84 1.33 -13.04
N LEU A 111 10.17 0.05 -12.86
CA LEU A 111 10.81 -0.44 -11.63
C LEU A 111 12.32 -0.32 -11.75
N VAL A 112 12.91 0.42 -10.83
CA VAL A 112 14.36 0.63 -10.73
C VAL A 112 14.81 0.25 -9.32
N PRO A 113 15.16 -1.04 -9.07
CA PRO A 113 15.50 -1.52 -7.72
C PRO A 113 16.60 -0.72 -7.04
N ASP A 114 17.52 -0.18 -7.82
CA ASP A 114 18.64 0.64 -7.31
C ASP A 114 18.19 1.89 -6.56
N LEU A 115 17.01 2.42 -6.84
CA LEU A 115 16.47 3.58 -6.12
C LEU A 115 16.10 3.25 -4.66
N LEU A 116 15.94 1.97 -4.32
CA LEU A 116 15.67 1.52 -2.95
C LEU A 116 16.94 1.40 -2.11
N LYS A 117 18.14 1.46 -2.71
CA LYS A 117 19.43 1.31 -1.97
C LYS A 117 19.58 2.37 -0.89
N THR A 118 19.10 3.57 -1.12
CA THR A 118 19.21 4.68 -0.18
C THR A 118 18.03 4.79 0.79
N LEU A 119 17.01 3.95 0.63
CA LEU A 119 15.86 3.92 1.54
C LEU A 119 16.33 3.46 2.94
N PRO A 120 16.13 4.25 4.01
CA PRO A 120 16.49 3.82 5.36
C PRO A 120 15.78 2.53 5.75
N TYR A 121 16.41 1.72 6.62
CA TYR A 121 15.89 0.39 6.94
C TYR A 121 14.48 0.41 7.54
N LYS A 122 14.20 1.30 8.51
CA LYS A 122 12.88 1.35 9.15
C LYS A 122 11.75 1.66 8.17
N PRO A 123 11.81 2.70 7.32
CA PRO A 123 10.85 2.90 6.24
C PRO A 123 10.76 1.72 5.25
N PHE A 124 11.88 1.08 4.92
CA PHE A 124 11.88 -0.12 4.08
C PHE A 124 11.06 -1.24 4.72
N ALA A 125 11.36 -1.61 5.98
CA ALA A 125 10.69 -2.69 6.68
C ALA A 125 9.18 -2.43 6.82
N ALA A 126 8.79 -1.22 7.24
CA ALA A 126 7.39 -0.83 7.37
C ALA A 126 6.66 -0.88 6.02
N SER A 127 7.28 -0.42 4.93
CA SER A 127 6.66 -0.46 3.60
C SER A 127 6.56 -1.90 3.07
N ALA A 128 7.58 -2.73 3.24
CA ALA A 128 7.51 -4.12 2.79
C ALA A 128 6.47 -4.95 3.57
N ILE A 129 6.28 -4.66 4.87
CA ILE A 129 5.20 -5.25 5.67
C ILE A 129 3.83 -4.79 5.13
N ASP A 130 3.68 -3.53 4.75
CA ASP A 130 2.47 -3.00 4.15
C ASP A 130 2.11 -3.74 2.84
N ALA A 131 3.09 -3.97 1.95
CA ALA A 131 2.89 -4.79 0.76
C ALA A 131 2.45 -6.24 1.08
N LEU A 132 3.03 -6.85 2.11
CA LEU A 132 2.59 -8.17 2.57
C LEU A 132 1.13 -8.15 3.02
N ILE A 133 0.71 -7.10 3.74
CA ILE A 133 -0.67 -6.95 4.21
C ILE A 133 -1.62 -6.72 3.04
N HIS A 134 -1.26 -5.88 2.06
CA HIS A 134 -2.03 -5.73 0.82
C HIS A 134 -2.24 -7.07 0.10
N ALA A 135 -1.17 -7.85 -0.08
CA ALA A 135 -1.25 -9.16 -0.72
C ALA A 135 -2.12 -10.13 0.08
N THR A 136 -1.97 -10.16 1.41
CA THR A 136 -2.72 -11.03 2.31
C THR A 136 -4.21 -10.69 2.32
N GLU A 137 -4.59 -9.43 2.46
CA GLU A 137 -5.99 -9.01 2.45
C GLU A 137 -6.65 -9.23 1.10
N SER A 138 -5.91 -9.00 0.01
CA SER A 138 -6.39 -9.31 -1.35
C SER A 138 -6.62 -10.81 -1.54
N PHE A 139 -5.72 -11.65 -1.02
CA PHE A 139 -5.83 -13.11 -1.06
C PHE A 139 -7.02 -13.62 -0.23
N LEU A 140 -7.22 -13.07 0.95
CA LEU A 140 -8.29 -13.45 1.87
C LEU A 140 -9.66 -12.81 1.53
N SER A 141 -9.73 -11.94 0.50
CA SER A 141 -10.98 -11.24 0.13
C SER A 141 -12.07 -12.22 -0.28
N PRO A 142 -13.22 -12.30 0.44
CA PRO A 142 -14.22 -13.34 0.20
C PRO A 142 -15.08 -13.09 -1.04
N HIS A 143 -15.19 -11.84 -1.49
CA HIS A 143 -16.16 -11.46 -2.53
C HIS A 143 -15.55 -10.82 -3.77
N ARG A 144 -14.33 -10.34 -3.70
CA ARG A 144 -13.69 -9.59 -4.78
C ARG A 144 -12.45 -10.26 -5.35
N LYS A 145 -12.01 -11.35 -4.72
CA LYS A 145 -10.88 -12.15 -5.22
C LYS A 145 -11.19 -12.72 -6.60
N THR A 146 -10.21 -12.65 -7.48
CA THR A 146 -10.24 -13.26 -8.82
C THR A 146 -9.03 -14.17 -8.98
N VAL A 147 -9.03 -15.04 -10.00
CA VAL A 147 -7.85 -15.86 -10.32
C VAL A 147 -6.60 -15.00 -10.49
N THR A 148 -6.73 -13.88 -11.19
CA THR A 148 -5.60 -12.96 -11.42
C THR A 148 -5.11 -12.33 -10.11
N SER A 149 -6.00 -11.81 -9.27
CA SER A 149 -5.59 -11.22 -7.98
C SER A 149 -4.97 -12.26 -7.06
N GLU A 150 -5.47 -13.50 -7.06
CA GLU A 150 -4.90 -14.60 -6.28
C GLU A 150 -3.47 -14.93 -6.73
N MET A 151 -3.23 -15.06 -8.05
CA MET A 151 -1.88 -15.30 -8.59
C MET A 151 -0.87 -14.24 -8.14
N PHE A 152 -1.24 -12.97 -8.24
CA PHE A 152 -0.37 -11.87 -7.84
C PHE A 152 -0.19 -11.80 -6.32
N SER A 153 -1.25 -12.01 -5.53
CA SER A 153 -1.18 -12.07 -4.06
C SER A 153 -0.22 -13.16 -3.58
N VAL A 154 -0.38 -14.38 -4.10
CA VAL A 154 0.48 -15.51 -3.71
C VAL A 154 1.93 -15.22 -4.05
N LYS A 155 2.20 -14.74 -5.28
CA LYS A 155 3.56 -14.44 -5.70
C LYS A 155 4.19 -13.32 -4.88
N ALA A 156 3.44 -12.26 -4.56
CA ALA A 156 3.90 -11.18 -3.69
C ALA A 156 4.24 -11.68 -2.29
N MET A 157 3.36 -12.47 -1.68
CA MET A 157 3.60 -13.07 -0.35
C MET A 157 4.86 -13.94 -0.33
N GLU A 158 5.04 -14.82 -1.33
CA GLU A 158 6.22 -15.67 -1.42
C GLU A 158 7.52 -14.87 -1.47
N MET A 159 7.58 -13.85 -2.32
CA MET A 159 8.76 -13.00 -2.47
C MET A 159 9.09 -12.23 -1.20
N ILE A 160 8.08 -11.63 -0.56
CA ILE A 160 8.27 -10.84 0.66
C ILE A 160 8.67 -11.74 1.83
N LEU A 161 7.98 -12.86 2.03
CA LEU A 161 8.26 -13.76 3.14
C LEU A 161 9.64 -14.40 3.03
N GLU A 162 10.10 -14.78 1.82
CA GLU A 162 11.47 -15.27 1.64
C GLU A 162 12.49 -14.17 1.95
N GLY A 163 12.29 -12.94 1.47
CA GLY A 163 13.13 -11.80 1.81
C GLY A 163 13.16 -11.52 3.31
N PHE A 164 12.01 -11.57 3.99
CA PHE A 164 11.93 -11.40 5.44
C PHE A 164 12.61 -12.52 6.21
N ARG A 165 12.49 -13.76 5.74
CA ARG A 165 13.23 -14.91 6.32
C ARG A 165 14.74 -14.67 6.28
N ARG A 166 15.26 -14.18 5.16
CA ARG A 166 16.67 -13.84 5.01
C ARG A 166 17.08 -12.68 5.92
N ILE A 167 16.34 -11.59 5.91
CA ILE A 167 16.61 -10.45 6.80
C ILE A 167 16.59 -10.88 8.27
N ALA A 168 15.63 -11.70 8.68
CA ALA A 168 15.54 -12.19 10.05
C ALA A 168 16.73 -13.09 10.46
N LEU A 169 17.37 -13.79 9.53
CA LEU A 169 18.51 -14.66 9.78
C LEU A 169 19.84 -13.92 9.70
N GLU A 170 20.01 -13.05 8.72
CA GLU A 170 21.31 -12.50 8.29
C GLU A 170 21.46 -11.01 8.68
N GLY A 171 20.37 -10.36 9.09
CA GLY A 171 20.38 -8.95 9.48
C GLY A 171 19.85 -8.01 8.40
N PRO A 172 19.78 -6.68 8.71
CA PRO A 172 19.06 -5.70 7.86
C PRO A 172 19.70 -5.50 6.48
N ASP A 173 21.02 -5.72 6.35
CA ASP A 173 21.73 -5.52 5.08
C ASP A 173 21.44 -6.63 4.06
N ALA A 174 20.95 -7.79 4.49
CA ALA A 174 20.51 -8.86 3.58
C ALA A 174 19.44 -8.38 2.59
N ARG A 175 18.68 -7.32 2.92
CA ARG A 175 17.70 -6.71 2.01
C ARG A 175 18.31 -6.27 0.67
N MET A 176 19.60 -5.90 0.67
CA MET A 176 20.26 -5.36 -0.53
C MET A 176 20.31 -6.37 -1.68
N ASP A 177 20.33 -7.65 -1.38
CA ASP A 177 20.32 -8.72 -2.37
C ASP A 177 18.91 -9.01 -2.91
N TYR A 178 17.87 -8.45 -2.26
CA TYR A 178 16.45 -8.71 -2.56
C TYR A 178 15.66 -7.46 -2.94
N LEU A 179 16.30 -6.33 -3.22
CA LEU A 179 15.59 -5.09 -3.58
C LEU A 179 14.72 -5.25 -4.82
N GLY A 180 15.20 -6.04 -5.80
CA GLY A 180 14.43 -6.38 -7.00
C GLY A 180 13.15 -7.14 -6.66
N GLU A 181 13.26 -8.17 -5.81
CA GLU A 181 12.13 -8.96 -5.33
C GLU A 181 11.13 -8.11 -4.57
N PHE A 182 11.59 -7.26 -3.64
CA PHE A 182 10.70 -6.42 -2.85
C PHE A 182 9.92 -5.39 -3.70
N VAL A 183 10.56 -4.74 -4.68
CA VAL A 183 9.87 -3.78 -5.53
C VAL A 183 8.87 -4.46 -6.46
N HIS A 184 9.19 -5.65 -7.00
CA HIS A 184 8.24 -6.43 -7.79
C HIS A 184 7.10 -6.98 -6.94
N ALA A 185 7.39 -7.43 -5.72
CA ALA A 185 6.36 -7.92 -4.81
C ALA A 185 5.37 -6.81 -4.42
N SER A 186 5.85 -5.58 -4.20
CA SER A 186 5.00 -4.41 -3.98
C SER A 186 4.09 -4.13 -5.18
N LEU A 187 4.65 -4.17 -6.40
CA LEU A 187 3.87 -4.05 -7.64
C LEU A 187 2.77 -5.14 -7.72
N PHE A 188 3.14 -6.40 -7.47
CA PHE A 188 2.18 -7.52 -7.53
C PHE A 188 1.09 -7.39 -6.46
N ALA A 189 1.45 -6.99 -5.25
CA ALA A 189 0.49 -6.68 -4.19
C ALA A 189 -0.47 -5.55 -4.62
N GLY A 190 0.05 -4.51 -5.26
CA GLY A 190 -0.75 -3.41 -5.82
C GLY A 190 -1.73 -3.87 -6.90
N ILE A 191 -1.30 -4.73 -7.83
CA ILE A 191 -2.17 -5.31 -8.87
C ILE A 191 -3.27 -6.18 -8.24
N ALA A 192 -2.93 -6.98 -7.24
CA ALA A 192 -3.91 -7.80 -6.52
C ALA A 192 -4.92 -6.93 -5.78
N PHE A 193 -4.44 -5.91 -5.05
CA PHE A 193 -5.24 -4.95 -4.31
C PHE A 193 -6.17 -4.14 -5.21
N LEU A 194 -5.72 -3.69 -6.38
CA LEU A 194 -6.55 -2.98 -7.35
C LEU A 194 -7.86 -3.72 -7.66
N LYS A 195 -7.82 -5.05 -7.71
CA LYS A 195 -8.98 -5.89 -8.04
C LYS A 195 -9.73 -6.38 -6.80
N ALA A 196 -9.02 -6.92 -5.83
CA ALA A 196 -9.62 -7.54 -4.64
C ALA A 196 -9.91 -6.54 -3.51
N GLY A 197 -9.26 -5.38 -3.51
CA GLY A 197 -9.36 -4.38 -2.46
C GLY A 197 -8.58 -4.76 -1.19
N CYS A 198 -8.58 -3.84 -0.23
CA CYS A 198 -8.19 -4.09 1.15
C CYS A 198 -9.41 -4.48 2.00
N ALA A 199 -9.16 -4.97 3.20
CA ALA A 199 -10.18 -5.47 4.10
C ALA A 199 -10.06 -4.88 5.52
N THR A 200 -10.15 -5.71 6.54
CA THR A 200 -10.28 -5.31 7.94
C THR A 200 -9.06 -4.56 8.47
N VAL A 201 -7.84 -4.99 8.12
CA VAL A 201 -6.62 -4.34 8.62
C VAL A 201 -6.57 -2.88 8.18
N HIS A 202 -6.69 -2.62 6.89
CA HIS A 202 -6.68 -1.25 6.35
C HIS A 202 -7.90 -0.44 6.82
N GLY A 203 -9.09 -1.06 6.86
CA GLY A 203 -10.30 -0.39 7.34
C GLY A 203 -10.19 0.07 8.79
N MET A 204 -9.57 -0.73 9.66
CA MET A 204 -9.39 -0.39 11.07
C MET A 204 -8.15 0.49 11.34
N SER A 205 -7.16 0.50 10.46
CA SER A 205 -5.94 1.30 10.64
C SER A 205 -6.10 2.78 10.25
N PHE A 206 -7.07 3.13 9.41
CA PHE A 206 -7.29 4.51 8.95
C PHE A 206 -7.42 5.53 10.08
N PRO A 207 -8.20 5.28 11.17
CA PRO A 207 -8.26 6.20 12.31
C PRO A 207 -6.90 6.40 13.01
N LEU A 208 -6.04 5.37 13.05
CA LEU A 208 -4.71 5.48 13.66
C LEU A 208 -3.83 6.45 12.87
N GLY A 209 -3.87 6.38 11.54
CA GLY A 209 -3.15 7.31 10.68
C GLY A 209 -3.78 8.71 10.65
N GLY A 210 -5.11 8.80 10.51
CA GLY A 210 -5.82 10.07 10.38
C GLY A 210 -5.86 10.90 11.67
N THR A 211 -6.09 10.26 12.82
CA THR A 211 -6.23 10.97 14.11
C THR A 211 -4.94 11.05 14.89
N TYR A 212 -4.14 9.97 14.88
CA TYR A 212 -2.92 9.88 15.73
C TYR A 212 -1.62 10.03 14.94
N HIS A 213 -1.70 10.23 13.63
CA HIS A 213 -0.54 10.41 12.73
C HIS A 213 0.49 9.27 12.79
N VAL A 214 0.04 8.05 13.11
CA VAL A 214 0.89 6.86 13.06
C VAL A 214 1.19 6.53 11.61
N PRO A 215 2.47 6.26 11.23
CA PRO A 215 2.81 5.88 9.86
C PRO A 215 1.99 4.69 9.36
N HIS A 216 1.58 4.72 8.08
CA HIS A 216 0.60 3.77 7.54
C HIS A 216 0.99 2.30 7.73
N GLY A 217 2.22 1.92 7.36
CA GLY A 217 2.69 0.54 7.55
C GLY A 217 2.78 0.12 9.02
N GLU A 218 3.13 1.03 9.94
CA GLU A 218 3.14 0.76 11.37
C GLU A 218 1.70 0.60 11.91
N SER A 219 0.75 1.40 11.44
CA SER A 219 -0.68 1.28 11.80
C SER A 219 -1.27 -0.07 11.36
N ASN A 220 -0.97 -0.49 10.14
CA ASN A 220 -1.41 -1.77 9.60
C ASN A 220 -0.77 -2.95 10.34
N TYR A 221 0.55 -2.89 10.59
CA TYR A 221 1.27 -3.92 11.34
C TYR A 221 0.68 -4.13 12.76
N ALA A 222 0.35 -3.05 13.46
CA ALA A 222 -0.18 -3.12 14.82
C ALA A 222 -1.48 -3.94 14.94
N LEU A 223 -2.24 -4.04 13.87
CA LEU A 223 -3.51 -4.77 13.82
C LEU A 223 -3.41 -6.14 13.17
N PHE A 224 -2.43 -6.33 12.28
CA PHE A 224 -2.37 -7.45 11.35
C PHE A 224 -2.38 -8.81 12.03
N GLY A 225 -1.46 -9.04 12.98
CA GLY A 225 -1.37 -10.31 13.68
C GLY A 225 -2.65 -10.67 14.43
N LYS A 226 -3.24 -9.69 15.12
CA LYS A 226 -4.47 -9.92 15.89
C LYS A 226 -5.69 -10.20 15.03
N ILE A 227 -5.78 -9.55 13.87
CA ILE A 227 -6.85 -9.81 12.91
C ILE A 227 -6.73 -11.23 12.32
N LEU A 228 -5.51 -11.68 11.99
CA LEU A 228 -5.29 -13.04 11.51
C LEU A 228 -5.63 -14.10 12.59
N GLU A 229 -5.29 -13.86 13.86
CA GLU A 229 -5.69 -14.73 14.97
C GLU A 229 -7.22 -14.80 15.08
N MET A 230 -7.90 -13.67 15.00
CA MET A 230 -9.36 -13.63 15.02
C MET A 230 -9.96 -14.40 13.82
N TYR A 231 -9.42 -14.27 12.63
CA TYR A 231 -9.88 -15.06 11.48
C TYR A 231 -9.66 -16.57 11.70
N ASP A 232 -8.55 -16.97 12.35
CA ASP A 232 -8.25 -18.37 12.66
C ASP A 232 -9.22 -18.97 13.70
N GLU A 233 -9.73 -18.14 14.63
CA GLU A 233 -10.76 -18.55 15.57
C GLU A 233 -12.12 -18.79 14.89
N TYR A 234 -12.47 -17.97 13.87
CA TYR A 234 -13.77 -18.07 13.19
C TYR A 234 -13.79 -19.07 12.04
N GLU A 235 -12.73 -19.11 11.24
CA GLU A 235 -12.63 -19.96 10.04
C GLU A 235 -11.18 -20.41 9.79
N PRO A 236 -10.66 -21.39 10.57
CA PRO A 236 -9.27 -21.84 10.47
C PRO A 236 -8.93 -22.60 9.18
N ALA A 237 -9.95 -23.03 8.45
CA ALA A 237 -9.86 -23.72 7.15
C ALA A 237 -9.96 -22.72 5.97
N GLY A 238 -10.40 -23.18 4.82
CA GLY A 238 -10.66 -22.32 3.67
C GLY A 238 -9.44 -21.51 3.22
N GLU A 239 -9.66 -20.24 2.92
CA GLU A 239 -8.60 -19.35 2.40
C GLU A 239 -7.53 -19.07 3.45
N LEU A 240 -7.89 -18.94 4.72
CA LEU A 240 -6.91 -18.77 5.79
C LEU A 240 -6.03 -20.03 5.95
N GLY A 241 -6.62 -21.22 5.79
CA GLY A 241 -5.87 -22.48 5.78
C GLY A 241 -4.82 -22.52 4.67
N LYS A 242 -5.15 -22.04 3.47
CA LYS A 242 -4.21 -21.92 2.35
C LYS A 242 -3.14 -20.85 2.61
N PHE A 243 -3.53 -19.72 3.19
CA PHE A 243 -2.57 -18.69 3.62
C PHE A 243 -1.55 -19.24 4.61
N LYS A 244 -1.98 -19.99 5.62
CA LYS A 244 -1.10 -20.65 6.60
C LYS A 244 -0.14 -21.64 5.92
N GLU A 245 -0.55 -22.34 4.86
CA GLU A 245 0.32 -23.22 4.06
C GLU A 245 1.41 -22.43 3.31
N ILE A 246 1.05 -21.27 2.74
CA ILE A 246 2.03 -20.39 2.07
C ILE A 246 3.07 -19.90 3.09
N VAL A 247 2.62 -19.38 4.22
CA VAL A 247 3.48 -18.89 5.30
C VAL A 247 4.42 -20.00 5.81
N ALA A 248 3.86 -21.19 6.11
CA ALA A 248 4.60 -22.33 6.59
C ALA A 248 5.71 -22.75 5.64
N ARG A 249 5.40 -22.83 4.35
CA ARG A 249 6.37 -23.17 3.30
C ARG A 249 7.49 -22.11 3.19
N CYS A 250 7.14 -20.81 3.19
CA CYS A 250 8.13 -19.74 3.01
C CYS A 250 9.02 -19.54 4.25
N LEU A 251 8.46 -19.68 5.44
CA LEU A 251 9.17 -19.45 6.69
C LEU A 251 9.79 -20.74 7.29
N GLY A 252 9.48 -21.93 6.72
CA GLY A 252 10.05 -23.20 7.15
C GLY A 252 9.51 -23.70 8.49
N CYS A 253 8.20 -23.57 8.73
CA CYS A 253 7.52 -24.04 9.94
C CYS A 253 6.34 -24.97 9.62
N THR A 254 5.65 -25.47 10.64
CA THR A 254 4.40 -26.22 10.44
C THR A 254 3.24 -25.28 10.14
N LYS A 255 2.15 -25.79 9.57
CA LYS A 255 0.93 -25.01 9.31
C LYS A 255 0.31 -24.49 10.61
N GLU A 256 0.36 -25.28 11.68
CA GLU A 256 -0.13 -24.94 13.00
C GLU A 256 0.64 -23.77 13.62
N ASP A 257 1.94 -23.69 13.34
CA ASP A 257 2.83 -22.63 13.84
C ASP A 257 2.88 -21.38 12.93
N ALA A 258 2.23 -21.42 11.78
CA ALA A 258 2.40 -20.42 10.72
C ALA A 258 2.14 -18.98 11.20
N LEU A 259 1.03 -18.70 11.85
CA LEU A 259 0.69 -17.34 12.33
C LEU A 259 1.65 -16.87 13.42
N ARG A 260 2.02 -17.76 14.35
CA ARG A 260 3.01 -17.43 15.38
C ARG A 260 4.38 -17.13 14.77
N THR A 261 4.84 -17.95 13.84
CA THR A 261 6.13 -17.75 13.16
C THR A 261 6.13 -16.48 12.32
N LEU A 262 5.01 -16.17 11.64
CA LEU A 262 4.84 -14.93 10.93
C LEU A 262 4.99 -13.72 11.86
N ASN A 263 4.24 -13.67 12.96
CA ASN A 263 4.29 -12.56 13.92
C ASN A 263 5.71 -12.35 14.47
N VAL A 264 6.40 -13.43 14.88
CA VAL A 264 7.79 -13.35 15.37
C VAL A 264 8.74 -12.84 14.29
N THR A 265 8.56 -13.28 13.04
CA THR A 265 9.39 -12.82 11.92
C THR A 265 9.18 -11.34 11.62
N LEU A 266 7.92 -10.88 11.58
CA LEU A 266 7.60 -9.47 11.33
C LEU A 266 8.10 -8.56 12.44
N GLU A 267 7.91 -8.95 13.71
CA GLU A 267 8.44 -8.24 14.86
C GLU A 267 9.96 -8.10 14.79
N LYS A 268 10.65 -9.21 14.48
CA LYS A 268 12.09 -9.20 14.33
C LYS A 268 12.53 -8.27 13.19
N VAL A 269 11.93 -8.39 12.00
CA VAL A 269 12.26 -7.54 10.84
C VAL A 269 12.02 -6.06 11.16
N LEU A 270 10.93 -5.70 11.81
CA LEU A 270 10.59 -4.30 12.09
C LEU A 270 11.54 -3.65 13.09
N HIS A 271 12.08 -4.43 14.04
CA HIS A 271 12.90 -3.93 15.14
C HIS A 271 14.41 -4.15 14.97
N LEU A 272 14.88 -4.66 13.82
CA LEU A 272 16.32 -4.68 13.50
C LEU A 272 16.88 -3.26 13.39
N LYS A 273 18.13 -3.10 13.88
CA LYS A 273 18.84 -1.81 13.92
C LYS A 273 19.97 -1.80 12.90
#